data_5c8a37d5c3050b83ede60e6785b529f4
#
_entry.id   5c8a37d5c3050b83ede60e6785b529f4
#
_cell.length_a   1.000
_cell.length_b   1.000
_cell.length_c   1.000
_cell.angle_alpha   90.00
_cell.angle_beta   90.00
_cell.angle_gamma   90.00
#
_symmetry.space_group_name_H-M   'P 1'
#
loop_
_entity.id
_entity.type
_entity.pdbx_description
1 polymer ?
#
loop_
_entity_poly.entity_id
_entity_poly.type
_entity_poly.pdbx_seq_one_letter_code
_entity_poly.pdbx_strand_id
1 'polypeptide(L)'
;MEKYFLKIDLKSNPVPYKRTTQRSKFACKDYLKYLDFKKLLQMEFRRQNNISCFQAFDKQKKYEFSLKIGFNSKRHGDADNIVKGVLDALFENDKNVLKGNYEIVAFKKSFLELEISEYEFKEKVT
;
A
#
# COMPACT_ATOMS: atom_id res chain seq x y z
N MET A 1 4.50 6.71 -19.80
CA MET A 1 4.37 5.71 -18.72
C MET A 1 3.68 6.30 -17.52
N GLU A 2 2.74 5.57 -16.94
CA GLU A 2 2.04 6.02 -15.74
C GLU A 2 2.94 5.92 -14.52
N LYS A 3 2.97 6.97 -13.72
CA LYS A 3 3.63 6.98 -12.41
C LYS A 3 2.70 7.58 -11.37
N TYR A 4 2.68 6.95 -10.22
CA TYR A 4 1.87 7.39 -9.08
C TYR A 4 2.75 7.50 -7.85
N PHE A 5 2.46 8.47 -7.00
CA PHE A 5 3.21 8.72 -5.79
C PHE A 5 2.26 8.86 -4.61
N LEU A 6 2.69 8.34 -3.48
CA LEU A 6 1.99 8.55 -2.21
C LEU A 6 3.01 8.82 -1.13
N LYS A 7 2.87 9.95 -0.46
CA LYS A 7 3.68 10.26 0.71
C LYS A 7 2.74 10.62 1.84
N ILE A 8 2.84 9.93 2.97
CA ILE A 8 1.96 10.16 4.09
C ILE A 8 2.74 10.05 5.41
N ASP A 9 2.59 11.07 6.24
CA ASP A 9 3.09 11.05 7.62
C ASP A 9 2.00 10.50 8.52
N LEU A 10 2.38 9.59 9.40
CA LEU A 10 1.45 8.88 10.27
C LEU A 10 1.68 9.24 11.73
N LYS A 11 0.61 9.25 12.52
CA LYS A 11 0.70 9.49 13.97
C LYS A 11 1.16 8.25 14.72
N SER A 12 0.84 7.07 14.20
CA SER A 12 1.25 5.79 14.76
C SER A 12 1.87 4.94 13.66
N ASN A 13 2.45 3.80 14.00
CA ASN A 13 3.07 2.94 13.01
C ASN A 13 2.07 2.48 11.94
N PRO A 14 2.53 2.23 10.70
CA PRO A 14 1.66 1.68 9.66
C PRO A 14 0.97 0.41 10.14
N VAL A 15 -0.29 0.25 9.76
CA VAL A 15 -1.11 -0.88 10.19
C VAL A 15 -0.93 -2.04 9.20
N PRO A 16 -0.54 -3.22 9.69
CA PRO A 16 -0.38 -4.37 8.81
C PRO A 16 -1.72 -4.89 8.30
N TYR A 17 -1.65 -5.58 7.17
CA TYR A 17 -2.80 -6.28 6.61
C TYR A 17 -3.41 -7.22 7.65
N LYS A 18 -4.72 -7.20 7.75
CA LYS A 18 -5.47 -8.08 8.63
C LYS A 18 -6.58 -8.77 7.86
N ARG A 19 -6.48 -10.10 7.81
CA ARG A 19 -7.54 -10.93 7.27
C ARG A 19 -8.53 -11.26 8.37
N THR A 20 -9.83 -11.25 8.05
CA THR A 20 -10.85 -11.60 9.02
C THR A 20 -11.85 -12.60 8.44
N THR A 21 -12.45 -13.38 9.34
CA THR A 21 -13.59 -14.24 9.00
C THR A 21 -14.89 -13.46 9.20
N GLN A 22 -15.99 -13.96 8.65
CA GLN A 22 -17.29 -13.33 8.83
C GLN A 22 -17.68 -13.13 10.29
N ARG A 23 -17.28 -14.06 11.16
CA ARG A 23 -17.62 -14.00 12.60
C ARG A 23 -16.93 -12.86 13.33
N SER A 24 -15.69 -12.55 12.97
CA SER A 24 -14.90 -11.53 13.65
C SER A 24 -14.96 -10.17 12.99
N LYS A 25 -15.64 -10.05 11.87
CA LYS A 25 -15.62 -8.86 11.00
C LYS A 25 -15.97 -7.56 11.74
N PHE A 26 -16.94 -7.59 12.64
CA PHE A 26 -17.39 -6.39 13.34
C PHE A 26 -16.87 -6.29 14.78
N ALA A 27 -16.29 -7.36 15.31
CA ALA A 27 -15.83 -7.43 16.69
C ALA A 27 -14.31 -7.26 16.84
N CYS A 28 -13.54 -7.41 15.77
CA CYS A 28 -12.08 -7.36 15.82
C CYS A 28 -11.59 -5.92 15.68
N LYS A 29 -11.03 -5.37 16.76
CA LYS A 29 -10.47 -4.02 16.79
C LYS A 29 -9.33 -3.84 15.79
N ASP A 30 -8.47 -4.84 15.64
CA ASP A 30 -7.33 -4.78 14.73
C ASP A 30 -7.80 -4.70 13.26
N TYR A 31 -8.87 -5.42 12.94
CA TYR A 31 -9.44 -5.36 11.61
C TYR A 31 -10.03 -3.98 11.32
N LEU A 32 -10.70 -3.38 12.29
CA LEU A 32 -11.27 -2.04 12.15
C LEU A 32 -10.17 -1.00 11.96
N LYS A 33 -9.06 -1.11 12.70
CA LYS A 33 -7.89 -0.25 12.50
C LYS A 33 -7.32 -0.40 11.09
N TYR A 34 -7.24 -1.62 10.60
CA TYR A 34 -6.78 -1.88 9.24
C TYR A 34 -7.70 -1.23 8.21
N LEU A 35 -9.01 -1.34 8.38
CA LEU A 35 -9.98 -0.72 7.46
C LEU A 35 -9.85 0.81 7.45
N ASP A 36 -9.68 1.43 8.61
CA ASP A 36 -9.48 2.87 8.70
C ASP A 36 -8.20 3.30 8.01
N PHE A 37 -7.13 2.56 8.21
CA PHE A 37 -5.85 2.80 7.56
C PHE A 37 -5.97 2.66 6.04
N LYS A 38 -6.67 1.64 5.59
CA LYS A 38 -6.94 1.41 4.16
C LYS A 38 -7.68 2.59 3.54
N LYS A 39 -8.71 3.10 4.21
CA LYS A 39 -9.45 4.28 3.74
C LYS A 39 -8.56 5.51 3.66
N LEU A 40 -7.70 5.71 4.65
CA LEU A 40 -6.76 6.83 4.65
C LEU A 40 -5.81 6.75 3.45
N LEU A 41 -5.25 5.59 3.19
CA LEU A 41 -4.36 5.39 2.04
C LEU A 41 -5.09 5.67 0.71
N GLN A 42 -6.29 5.17 0.56
CA GLN A 42 -7.10 5.37 -0.65
C GLN A 42 -7.40 6.86 -0.87
N MET A 43 -7.80 7.55 0.19
CA MET A 43 -8.15 8.97 0.11
C MET A 43 -6.92 9.82 -0.25
N GLU A 44 -5.80 9.60 0.44
CA GLU A 44 -4.57 10.36 0.19
C GLU A 44 -3.98 10.05 -1.18
N PHE A 45 -4.06 8.80 -1.62
CA PHE A 45 -3.58 8.41 -2.94
C PHE A 45 -4.35 9.14 -4.05
N ARG A 46 -5.67 9.17 -3.93
CA ARG A 46 -6.51 9.90 -4.89
C ARG A 46 -6.21 11.40 -4.88
N ARG A 47 -6.09 11.98 -3.71
CA ARG A 47 -5.81 13.40 -3.57
C ARG A 47 -4.46 13.78 -4.19
N GLN A 48 -3.43 13.01 -3.89
CA GLN A 48 -2.07 13.33 -4.34
C GLN A 48 -1.87 13.10 -5.82
N ASN A 49 -2.64 12.22 -6.43
CA ASN A 49 -2.51 11.88 -7.85
C ASN A 49 -3.63 12.44 -8.72
N ASN A 50 -4.48 13.30 -8.16
CA ASN A 50 -5.59 13.92 -8.90
C ASN A 50 -6.54 12.92 -9.54
N ILE A 51 -6.92 11.90 -8.80
CA ILE A 51 -7.81 10.84 -9.27
C ILE A 51 -9.21 11.06 -8.71
N SER A 52 -10.20 11.19 -9.57
CA SER A 52 -11.59 11.46 -9.16
C SER A 52 -12.34 10.22 -8.71
N CYS A 53 -11.93 9.02 -9.14
CA CYS A 53 -12.52 7.76 -8.73
C CYS A 53 -11.42 6.77 -8.36
N PHE A 54 -11.79 5.68 -7.67
CA PHE A 54 -10.79 4.78 -7.12
C PHE A 54 -10.11 3.88 -8.16
N GLN A 55 -10.63 3.74 -9.34
CA GLN A 55 -10.02 2.87 -10.35
C GLN A 55 -8.86 3.58 -11.06
N ALA A 56 -7.77 3.77 -10.33
CA ALA A 56 -6.57 4.41 -10.84
C ALA A 56 -5.80 3.52 -11.81
N PHE A 57 -5.84 2.21 -11.61
CA PHE A 57 -4.98 1.27 -12.31
C PHE A 57 -5.75 0.51 -13.37
N ASP A 58 -5.15 0.48 -14.57
CA ASP A 58 -5.69 -0.29 -15.68
C ASP A 58 -5.47 -1.78 -15.42
N LYS A 59 -6.54 -2.55 -15.47
CA LYS A 59 -6.50 -4.01 -15.23
C LYS A 59 -5.68 -4.77 -16.28
N GLN A 60 -5.46 -4.16 -17.44
CA GLN A 60 -4.69 -4.76 -18.53
C GLN A 60 -3.19 -4.50 -18.40
N LYS A 61 -2.80 -3.54 -17.57
CA LYS A 61 -1.40 -3.18 -17.36
C LYS A 61 -0.82 -3.88 -16.15
N LYS A 62 0.50 -3.99 -16.14
CA LYS A 62 1.25 -4.51 -14.99
C LYS A 62 2.05 -3.39 -14.37
N TYR A 63 2.30 -3.49 -13.08
CA TYR A 63 2.91 -2.41 -12.30
C TYR A 63 4.04 -2.93 -11.43
N GLU A 64 4.92 -2.02 -11.06
CA GLU A 64 5.96 -2.25 -10.06
C GLU A 64 5.90 -1.14 -9.01
N PHE A 65 6.41 -1.42 -7.81
CA PHE A 65 6.39 -0.45 -6.73
C PHE A 65 7.73 -0.40 -5.98
N SER A 66 7.93 0.74 -5.33
CA SER A 66 9.00 0.94 -4.35
C SER A 66 8.38 1.62 -3.13
N LEU A 67 8.56 1.04 -1.95
CA LEU A 67 7.97 1.54 -0.72
C LEU A 67 9.03 1.78 0.32
N LYS A 68 9.07 2.99 0.88
CA LYS A 68 9.89 3.32 2.03
C LYS A 68 9.00 3.43 3.26
N ILE A 69 9.41 2.76 4.32
CA ILE A 69 8.62 2.67 5.55
C ILE A 69 9.42 3.29 6.69
N GLY A 70 8.82 4.23 7.40
CA GLY A 70 9.33 4.74 8.65
C GLY A 70 8.46 4.24 9.79
N PHE A 71 9.09 3.83 10.89
CA PHE A 71 8.40 3.48 12.13
C PHE A 71 8.76 4.48 13.21
N ASN A 72 7.84 4.74 14.13
CA ASN A 72 8.11 5.62 15.27
C ASN A 72 8.74 4.87 16.46
N SER A 73 8.80 3.54 16.39
CA SER A 73 9.41 2.71 17.43
C SER A 73 9.88 1.39 16.82
N LYS A 74 10.70 0.66 17.58
CA LYS A 74 11.14 -0.69 17.18
C LYS A 74 10.02 -1.73 17.30
N ARG A 75 8.95 -1.41 18.00
CA ARG A 75 7.75 -2.25 18.07
C ARG A 75 6.85 -1.94 16.89
N HIS A 76 6.91 -2.75 15.88
CA HIS A 76 6.12 -2.56 14.66
C HIS A 76 5.64 -3.91 14.14
N GLY A 77 4.65 -3.86 13.26
CA GLY A 77 4.16 -5.05 12.58
C GLY A 77 5.15 -5.57 11.57
N ASP A 78 4.87 -6.76 11.06
CA ASP A 78 5.66 -7.38 10.01
C ASP A 78 5.64 -6.51 8.75
N ALA A 79 6.81 -6.18 8.23
CA ALA A 79 6.94 -5.34 7.05
C ALA A 79 6.24 -5.95 5.82
N ASP A 80 6.32 -7.26 5.65
CA ASP A 80 5.63 -7.94 4.54
C ASP A 80 4.11 -7.73 4.62
N ASN A 81 3.53 -7.79 5.81
CA ASN A 81 2.11 -7.55 6.00
C ASN A 81 1.72 -6.09 5.80
N ILE A 82 2.63 -5.17 6.10
CA ILE A 82 2.41 -3.74 5.82
C ILE A 82 2.38 -3.50 4.31
N VAL A 83 3.34 -4.06 3.58
CA VAL A 83 3.36 -4.01 2.12
C VAL A 83 2.08 -4.57 1.53
N LYS A 84 1.67 -5.76 2.01
CA LYS A 84 0.43 -6.39 1.56
C LYS A 84 -0.79 -5.51 1.80
N GLY A 85 -0.85 -4.86 2.95
CA GLY A 85 -1.95 -3.95 3.28
C GLY A 85 -1.99 -2.73 2.38
N VAL A 86 -0.84 -2.16 2.06
CA VAL A 86 -0.76 -1.02 1.15
C VAL A 86 -1.22 -1.41 -0.25
N LEU A 87 -0.75 -2.53 -0.76
CA LEU A 87 -1.16 -3.02 -2.08
C LEU A 87 -2.64 -3.37 -2.14
N ASP A 88 -3.15 -4.00 -1.08
CA ASP A 88 -4.58 -4.33 -0.98
C ASP A 88 -5.45 -3.07 -0.97
N ALA A 89 -4.96 -1.99 -0.37
CA ALA A 89 -5.68 -0.72 -0.34
C ALA A 89 -5.77 -0.06 -1.71
N LEU A 90 -4.74 -0.19 -2.53
CA LEU A 90 -4.60 0.58 -3.76
C LEU A 90 -4.92 -0.20 -5.02
N PHE A 91 -4.77 -1.51 -5.02
CA PHE A 91 -5.06 -2.36 -6.17
C PHE A 91 -6.29 -3.22 -5.92
N GLU A 92 -7.16 -3.28 -6.89
CA GLU A 92 -8.29 -4.21 -6.85
C GLU A 92 -7.81 -5.66 -6.88
N ASN A 93 -6.74 -5.91 -7.63
CA ASN A 93 -6.13 -7.22 -7.73
C ASN A 93 -4.61 -7.07 -7.76
N ASP A 94 -3.94 -7.56 -6.72
CA ASP A 94 -2.49 -7.46 -6.59
C ASP A 94 -1.72 -8.30 -7.62
N LYS A 95 -2.39 -9.17 -8.37
CA LYS A 95 -1.79 -9.90 -9.49
C LYS A 95 -1.27 -8.98 -10.59
N ASN A 96 -1.75 -7.73 -10.63
CA ASN A 96 -1.24 -6.74 -11.57
C ASN A 96 0.11 -6.17 -11.15
N VAL A 97 0.55 -6.44 -9.93
CA VAL A 97 1.87 -6.02 -9.44
C VAL A 97 2.85 -7.16 -9.63
N LEU A 98 3.82 -7.01 -10.53
CA LEU A 98 4.77 -8.06 -10.87
C LEU A 98 6.11 -7.94 -10.16
N LYS A 99 6.44 -6.74 -9.68
CA LYS A 99 7.73 -6.50 -9.05
C LYS A 99 7.58 -5.42 -8.00
N GLY A 100 8.34 -5.55 -6.93
CA GLY A 100 8.38 -4.49 -5.94
C GLY A 100 9.38 -4.76 -4.85
N ASN A 101 9.73 -3.69 -4.16
CA ASN A 101 10.60 -3.78 -3.00
C ASN A 101 10.13 -2.82 -1.93
N TYR A 102 10.55 -3.08 -0.70
CA TYR A 102 10.36 -2.17 0.40
C TYR A 102 11.67 -2.01 1.16
N GLU A 103 11.76 -0.91 1.89
CA GLU A 103 12.91 -0.63 2.74
C GLU A 103 12.40 0.06 4.01
N ILE A 104 12.87 -0.41 5.16
CA ILE A 104 12.65 0.28 6.43
C ILE A 104 13.78 1.30 6.57
N VAL A 105 13.44 2.58 6.51
CA VAL A 105 14.44 3.64 6.42
C VAL A 105 14.64 4.41 7.71
N ALA A 106 13.72 4.28 8.67
CA ALA A 106 13.84 5.05 9.93
C ALA A 106 13.02 4.42 11.05
N PHE A 107 13.48 4.68 12.30
CA PHE A 107 12.77 4.32 13.53
C PHE A 107 12.54 5.55 14.42
N LYS A 108 12.35 6.72 13.81
CA LYS A 108 12.12 7.98 14.54
C LYS A 108 10.76 8.57 14.25
N LYS A 109 10.27 8.40 13.04
CA LYS A 109 9.02 8.97 12.58
C LYS A 109 8.30 7.96 11.71
N SER A 110 7.00 7.82 11.93
CA SER A 110 6.19 6.91 11.11
C SER A 110 5.74 7.58 9.83
N PHE A 111 6.05 6.96 8.70
CA PHE A 111 5.62 7.46 7.40
C PHE A 111 5.64 6.35 6.35
N LEU A 112 5.00 6.63 5.24
CA LEU A 112 5.08 5.79 4.04
C LEU A 112 5.39 6.69 2.85
N GLU A 113 6.33 6.27 2.02
CA GLU A 113 6.60 6.86 0.72
C GLU A 113 6.53 5.77 -0.34
N LEU A 114 5.57 5.90 -1.23
CA LEU A 114 5.29 4.90 -2.24
C LEU A 114 5.43 5.49 -3.63
N GLU A 115 6.10 4.76 -4.50
CA GLU A 115 6.15 5.05 -5.92
C GLU A 115 5.66 3.82 -6.68
N ILE A 116 4.69 4.01 -7.56
CA ILE A 116 4.15 2.96 -8.42
C ILE A 116 4.35 3.40 -9.86
N SER A 117 4.89 2.51 -10.67
CA SER A 117 5.06 2.76 -12.10
C SER A 117 4.65 1.55 -12.92
N GLU A 118 4.35 1.79 -14.18
CA GLU A 118 4.03 0.71 -15.11
C GLU A 118 5.26 -0.17 -15.30
N TYR A 119 5.06 -1.48 -15.23
CA TYR A 119 6.13 -2.46 -15.40
C TYR A 119 6.41 -2.69 -16.88
N GLU A 120 7.68 -2.59 -17.25
CA GLU A 120 8.15 -2.90 -18.59
C GLU A 120 8.82 -4.27 -18.60
N PHE A 121 8.33 -5.16 -19.45
CA PHE A 121 8.95 -6.46 -19.61
C PHE A 121 10.31 -6.31 -20.28
N LYS A 122 11.34 -6.89 -19.67
CA LYS A 122 12.73 -6.82 -20.17
C LYS A 122 12.95 -7.65 -21.41
N GLU A 123 12.14 -8.70 -21.60
CA GLU A 123 12.24 -9.58 -22.75
C GLU A 123 10.96 -9.48 -23.57
N LYS A 124 11.13 -9.25 -24.87
CA LYS A 124 10.04 -9.38 -25.81
C LYS A 124 9.85 -10.87 -26.09
N VAL A 125 8.79 -11.42 -25.52
CA VAL A 125 8.38 -12.78 -25.85
C VAL A 125 7.57 -12.70 -27.14
N THR A 126 8.15 -13.18 -28.19
CA THR A 126 7.48 -13.32 -29.47
C THR A 126 6.80 -14.67 -29.58
#